data_739987e54de32a0935b3b220a88026ad
#
_entry.id   739987e54de32a0935b3b220a88026ad
#
_cell.length_a   1.000
_cell.length_b   1.000
_cell.length_c   1.000
_cell.angle_alpha   90.00
_cell.angle_beta   90.00
_cell.angle_gamma   90.00
#
_symmetry.space_group_name_H-M   'P 1'
#
loop_
_entity.id
_entity.type
_entity.pdbx_description
1 polymer ?
#
loop_
_entity_poly.entity_id
_entity_poly.type
_entity_poly.pdbx_seq_one_letter_code
_entity_poly.pdbx_strand_id
1 'polypeptide(L)'
;MKKITPNLCYHQFKVAYFLLLLIVMASIDSKAQYRDYGLAFSENLKGGTAIFGNTLMNLVNSDGSVNTIAMNGNSANGNSLYDNGSFGNANMQYVDVDGNTGDGAGTRNSSSSDLILPGGTNTIKLARLYWGGRVLTSDFDITKAANQKIKIRKGINGIYQEYAAAQLDKNVQNAGLSTEFTFYQAFADITTLVQQKGAGTYTVGNGAFSTGMGGDFGNYGAWSIVVVYENPVLNFNSVRIYDGFQQIYNGGAATTTTITLTGLNVPSGTLSSADAKIGIITWEGDAKYNGDFFKINNNLFSNAINQADNSWNGTISNNGVHVTSKNPDYTDQMGIDIDQFDIGTGYGILPNAASVNLQFGTNDDQFFCGVVTFVIKMKDPIIRISKRVTDANNNKTAEPGEILTYKLKGKNIGAGNANAVVLKDSLPSLVILIANSLKVNYCPGVSTGVKTNATGDDIAEYNQSAKTVIFRIGNTASATNGGFLEPNDSFEVEFKVIVTAFENGLAYPIINIARLVTLSDAGKEFVDEATAVIYLPVPQVISDKNIYVPNAFTPNDDNLNDNWKIPALVAYPLAEVKVYNRYGQMVFYNKGYTRQWDGRFKGLIEPIGVYTYSIDLKNGAKLLRGTVVVIR
;
A
#
# COMPACT_ATOMS: atom_id res chain seq x y z
N MET A 1 9.97 -27.48 71.91
CA MET A 1 10.71 -27.08 70.72
C MET A 1 9.87 -27.35 69.47
N LYS A 2 9.23 -26.33 68.92
CA LYS A 2 8.47 -26.43 67.65
C LYS A 2 9.43 -26.26 66.49
N LYS A 3 9.50 -27.24 65.58
CA LYS A 3 10.24 -27.17 64.32
C LYS A 3 9.59 -26.15 63.42
N ILE A 4 10.31 -25.11 63.06
CA ILE A 4 9.94 -24.13 62.01
C ILE A 4 10.32 -24.77 60.67
N THR A 5 9.37 -24.96 59.80
CA THR A 5 9.57 -25.54 58.47
C THR A 5 10.17 -24.51 57.50
N PRO A 6 11.15 -24.85 56.66
CA PRO A 6 11.88 -23.92 55.79
C PRO A 6 11.10 -23.38 54.58
N ASN A 7 9.86 -23.81 54.36
CA ASN A 7 9.13 -23.53 53.14
C ASN A 7 8.43 -22.15 53.05
N LEU A 8 8.28 -21.44 54.15
CA LEU A 8 7.59 -20.14 54.12
C LEU A 8 8.52 -18.99 53.71
N CYS A 9 9.83 -19.13 53.99
CA CYS A 9 10.82 -18.10 53.63
C CYS A 9 11.13 -18.09 52.10
N TYR A 10 11.09 -19.26 51.49
CA TYR A 10 11.42 -19.39 50.04
C TYR A 10 10.32 -18.83 49.12
N HIS A 11 9.08 -18.86 49.54
CA HIS A 11 7.95 -18.28 48.79
C HIS A 11 7.93 -16.75 48.90
N GLN A 12 8.25 -16.19 50.08
CA GLN A 12 8.30 -14.74 50.25
C GLN A 12 9.47 -14.11 49.46
N PHE A 13 10.62 -14.79 49.41
CA PHE A 13 11.75 -14.32 48.56
C PHE A 13 11.45 -14.38 47.06
N LYS A 14 10.72 -15.39 46.56
CA LYS A 14 10.31 -15.43 45.14
C LYS A 14 9.29 -14.36 44.80
N VAL A 15 8.34 -14.06 45.66
CA VAL A 15 7.34 -13.01 45.43
C VAL A 15 7.99 -11.62 45.50
N ALA A 16 8.93 -11.40 46.45
CA ALA A 16 9.70 -10.16 46.53
C ALA A 16 10.63 -9.96 45.32
N TYR A 17 11.25 -11.03 44.83
CA TYR A 17 12.10 -10.98 43.63
C TYR A 17 11.29 -10.76 42.35
N PHE A 18 10.11 -11.36 42.24
CA PHE A 18 9.16 -11.16 41.14
C PHE A 18 8.55 -9.76 41.14
N LEU A 19 8.24 -9.21 42.31
CA LEU A 19 7.80 -7.83 42.48
C LEU A 19 8.95 -6.83 42.19
N LEU A 20 10.17 -7.11 42.60
CA LEU A 20 11.35 -6.29 42.28
C LEU A 20 11.66 -6.33 40.79
N LEU A 21 11.52 -7.50 40.12
CA LEU A 21 11.65 -7.62 38.67
C LEU A 21 10.52 -6.90 37.92
N LEU A 22 9.28 -6.92 38.43
CA LEU A 22 8.17 -6.17 37.88
C LEU A 22 8.32 -4.64 38.08
N ILE A 23 8.90 -4.22 39.20
CA ILE A 23 9.20 -2.80 39.45
C ILE A 23 10.39 -2.34 38.59
N VAL A 24 11.39 -3.18 38.36
CA VAL A 24 12.50 -2.89 37.45
C VAL A 24 12.05 -2.91 36.00
N MET A 25 11.05 -3.74 35.63
CA MET A 25 10.44 -3.68 34.29
C MET A 25 9.47 -2.50 34.12
N ALA A 26 8.88 -1.99 35.19
CA ALA A 26 8.01 -0.81 35.15
C ALA A 26 8.77 0.52 35.14
N SER A 27 10.08 0.51 35.36
CA SER A 27 10.94 1.70 35.35
C SER A 27 11.89 1.77 34.14
N ILE A 28 11.60 1.03 33.07
CA ILE A 28 12.15 1.37 31.77
C ILE A 28 11.25 2.46 31.22
N ASP A 29 11.42 3.69 31.71
CA ASP A 29 11.02 4.88 30.96
C ASP A 29 11.74 4.82 29.63
N SER A 30 11.02 4.46 28.57
CA SER A 30 11.56 4.50 27.23
C SER A 30 11.75 5.97 26.85
N LYS A 31 12.92 6.51 27.15
CA LYS A 31 13.28 7.92 26.93
C LYS A 31 13.35 8.31 25.45
N ALA A 32 13.43 7.35 24.55
CA ALA A 32 13.34 7.56 23.10
C ALA A 32 12.59 6.39 22.47
N GLN A 33 11.47 6.67 21.87
CA GLN A 33 10.73 5.68 21.09
C GLN A 33 11.05 5.92 19.62
N TYR A 34 12.28 5.57 19.25
CA TYR A 34 12.64 5.46 17.84
C TYR A 34 11.80 4.35 17.22
N ARG A 35 11.36 4.59 16.00
CA ARG A 35 10.72 3.55 15.21
C ARG A 35 11.59 3.25 14.00
N ASP A 36 12.02 1.99 13.92
CA ASP A 36 12.73 1.49 12.76
C ASP A 36 11.85 1.60 11.51
N TYR A 37 12.50 1.72 10.36
CA TYR A 37 11.79 1.76 9.09
C TYR A 37 11.03 0.47 8.84
N GLY A 38 9.73 0.59 8.68
CA GLY A 38 8.82 -0.47 8.29
C GLY A 38 8.22 -0.23 6.91
N LEU A 39 7.87 -1.31 6.21
CA LEU A 39 7.14 -1.24 4.97
C LEU A 39 5.68 -0.82 5.26
N ALA A 40 5.34 0.42 4.95
CA ALA A 40 4.03 1.00 5.21
C ALA A 40 3.03 0.79 4.06
N PHE A 41 3.54 0.64 2.83
CA PHE A 41 2.74 0.34 1.64
C PHE A 41 3.60 -0.36 0.59
N SER A 42 3.01 -1.35 -0.12
CA SER A 42 3.64 -2.01 -1.25
C SER A 42 2.57 -2.51 -2.22
N GLU A 43 2.57 -1.97 -3.43
CA GLU A 43 1.70 -2.42 -4.51
C GLU A 43 2.40 -2.24 -5.87
N ASN A 44 2.09 -3.14 -6.82
CA ASN A 44 2.49 -2.99 -8.20
C ASN A 44 1.29 -2.47 -8.99
N LEU A 45 1.38 -1.26 -9.52
CA LEU A 45 0.26 -0.59 -10.18
C LEU A 45 0.73 0.36 -11.29
N LYS A 46 -0.16 0.72 -12.19
CA LYS A 46 0.06 1.83 -13.12
C LYS A 46 -0.14 3.14 -12.37
N GLY A 47 0.93 3.82 -12.00
CA GLY A 47 0.83 5.01 -11.15
C GLY A 47 2.13 5.33 -10.44
N GLY A 48 2.03 6.03 -9.32
CA GLY A 48 3.19 6.47 -8.57
C GLY A 48 2.82 7.10 -7.23
N THR A 49 3.76 7.92 -6.74
CA THR A 49 3.59 8.71 -5.51
C THR A 49 3.65 10.21 -5.80
N ALA A 50 2.96 10.98 -4.98
CA ALA A 50 3.13 12.42 -4.87
C ALA A 50 3.36 12.76 -3.39
N ILE A 51 4.33 13.64 -3.13
CA ILE A 51 4.61 14.16 -1.79
C ILE A 51 4.53 15.67 -1.87
N PHE A 52 3.85 16.28 -0.92
CA PHE A 52 3.74 17.74 -0.81
C PHE A 52 3.51 18.12 0.64
N GLY A 53 3.84 19.34 0.99
CA GLY A 53 3.72 19.82 2.35
C GLY A 53 4.23 21.24 2.50
N ASN A 54 4.34 21.72 3.73
CA ASN A 54 4.87 23.06 4.02
C ASN A 54 5.25 23.18 5.50
N THR A 55 6.06 24.19 5.83
CA THR A 55 6.30 24.60 7.21
C THR A 55 5.04 25.18 7.86
N LEU A 56 4.94 25.08 9.17
CA LEU A 56 3.95 25.77 10.02
C LEU A 56 4.60 26.86 10.90
N MET A 57 5.90 27.09 10.69
CA MET A 57 6.67 28.07 11.44
C MET A 57 7.52 28.94 10.53
N ASN A 58 7.83 30.14 10.97
CA ASN A 58 8.75 31.05 10.31
C ASN A 58 9.63 31.78 11.33
N LEU A 59 10.78 32.25 10.86
CA LEU A 59 11.67 33.10 11.62
C LEU A 59 11.16 34.53 11.62
N VAL A 60 11.15 35.18 12.76
CA VAL A 60 10.80 36.60 12.89
C VAL A 60 11.96 37.44 13.40
N ASN A 61 11.96 38.69 12.99
CA ASN A 61 12.86 39.72 13.47
C ASN A 61 12.50 40.15 14.89
N SER A 62 13.32 40.96 15.53
CA SER A 62 13.07 41.49 16.89
C SER A 62 11.81 42.36 16.99
N ASP A 63 11.32 42.91 15.89
CA ASP A 63 10.08 43.68 15.82
C ASP A 63 8.84 42.81 15.55
N GLY A 64 9.01 41.48 15.45
CA GLY A 64 7.94 40.53 15.18
C GLY A 64 7.57 40.36 13.70
N SER A 65 8.20 41.11 12.78
CA SER A 65 8.00 40.91 11.35
C SER A 65 8.69 39.64 10.87
N VAL A 66 8.14 38.98 9.83
CA VAL A 66 8.77 37.80 9.22
C VAL A 66 10.13 38.18 8.62
N ASN A 67 11.16 37.40 8.96
CA ASN A 67 12.48 37.57 8.35
C ASN A 67 12.49 36.93 6.96
N THR A 68 12.01 37.66 5.96
CA THR A 68 11.89 37.20 4.58
C THR A 68 13.24 36.88 3.93
N ILE A 69 14.34 37.47 4.40
CA ILE A 69 15.68 37.17 3.88
C ILE A 69 16.12 35.78 4.31
N ALA A 70 15.94 35.46 5.58
CA ALA A 70 16.26 34.10 6.08
C ALA A 70 15.35 33.05 5.46
N MET A 71 14.03 33.30 5.44
CA MET A 71 13.05 32.35 4.91
C MET A 71 13.18 32.11 3.39
N ASN A 72 13.85 33.03 2.66
CA ASN A 72 14.12 32.88 1.22
C ASN A 72 15.62 32.71 0.91
N GLY A 73 16.45 32.56 1.95
CA GLY A 73 17.84 32.14 1.81
C GLY A 73 17.92 30.72 1.30
N ASN A 74 18.97 30.39 0.57
CA ASN A 74 19.28 29.01 0.26
C ASN A 74 20.72 28.69 0.68
N SER A 75 20.98 27.43 0.98
CA SER A 75 22.28 26.92 1.36
C SER A 75 23.38 27.21 0.33
N ALA A 76 23.05 27.33 -0.96
CA ALA A 76 24.01 27.58 -2.03
C ALA A 76 24.64 28.97 -1.99
N ASN A 77 24.00 29.96 -1.39
CA ASN A 77 24.46 31.36 -1.38
C ASN A 77 25.06 31.80 -0.04
N GLY A 78 25.07 30.99 1.00
CA GLY A 78 25.68 31.33 2.28
C GLY A 78 25.08 32.50 3.03
N ASN A 79 23.96 33.06 2.55
CA ASN A 79 23.33 34.29 3.03
C ASN A 79 22.14 34.06 3.96
N SER A 80 22.02 32.91 4.61
CA SER A 80 21.01 32.80 5.64
C SER A 80 21.44 33.65 6.84
N LEU A 81 20.58 34.56 7.28
CA LEU A 81 20.77 35.35 8.52
C LEU A 81 20.73 34.49 9.80
N TYR A 82 20.70 33.20 9.65
CA TYR A 82 21.04 32.20 10.66
C TYR A 82 22.43 32.42 11.24
N ASP A 83 23.18 33.34 10.73
CA ASP A 83 24.60 33.44 10.76
C ASP A 83 25.23 33.97 12.03
N ASN A 84 24.54 33.95 13.11
CA ASN A 84 25.22 33.98 14.41
C ASN A 84 25.53 32.60 14.95
N GLY A 85 25.53 31.58 14.09
CA GLY A 85 26.15 30.32 14.35
C GLY A 85 25.27 29.23 14.96
N SER A 86 24.00 29.45 15.21
CA SER A 86 23.15 28.40 15.72
C SER A 86 21.66 28.64 15.47
N PHE A 87 21.01 27.59 14.98
CA PHE A 87 19.56 27.45 14.89
C PHE A 87 18.86 27.84 16.23
N GLY A 88 19.60 27.71 17.33
CA GLY A 88 19.14 28.04 18.65
C GLY A 88 18.79 29.50 18.92
N ASN A 89 19.28 30.42 18.12
CA ASN A 89 19.01 31.85 18.27
C ASN A 89 17.86 32.34 17.37
N ALA A 90 17.27 31.47 16.55
CA ALA A 90 16.15 31.80 15.71
C ALA A 90 14.87 31.97 16.54
N ASN A 91 14.26 33.15 16.49
CA ASN A 91 12.97 33.38 17.12
C ASN A 91 11.85 32.91 16.20
N MET A 92 11.40 31.69 16.42
CA MET A 92 10.40 31.03 15.58
C MET A 92 8.97 31.37 16.04
N GLN A 93 8.11 31.71 15.08
CA GLN A 93 6.69 31.99 15.30
C GLN A 93 5.83 31.17 14.33
N TYR A 94 4.54 31.07 14.64
CA TYR A 94 3.62 30.36 13.78
C TYR A 94 3.40 31.06 12.44
N VAL A 95 3.37 30.29 11.37
CA VAL A 95 2.74 30.69 10.10
C VAL A 95 1.22 30.54 10.29
N ASP A 96 0.47 31.52 9.81
CA ASP A 96 -0.99 31.51 9.82
C ASP A 96 -1.52 32.12 8.52
N VAL A 97 -1.79 31.26 7.53
CA VAL A 97 -2.27 31.69 6.21
C VAL A 97 -3.78 31.87 6.16
N ASP A 98 -4.51 31.41 7.15
CA ASP A 98 -5.97 31.54 7.19
C ASP A 98 -6.49 32.63 8.12
N GLY A 99 -5.60 33.29 8.87
CA GLY A 99 -5.92 34.44 9.72
C GLY A 99 -6.81 34.12 10.92
N ASN A 100 -7.04 32.85 11.21
CA ASN A 100 -7.87 32.40 12.30
C ASN A 100 -7.03 32.02 13.52
N THR A 101 -6.37 33.02 14.09
CA THR A 101 -5.66 32.86 15.36
C THR A 101 -6.66 32.77 16.51
N GLY A 102 -6.82 31.60 17.11
CA GLY A 102 -7.54 31.43 18.37
C GLY A 102 -8.84 30.62 18.29
N ASP A 103 -9.40 30.45 19.39
CA ASP A 103 -10.39 29.55 19.92
C ASP A 103 -11.61 29.18 19.06
N GLY A 104 -11.83 27.89 18.92
CA GLY A 104 -13.12 27.27 18.61
C GLY A 104 -13.32 26.83 17.15
N ALA A 105 -13.02 27.64 16.16
CA ALA A 105 -13.10 27.26 14.74
C ALA A 105 -11.78 27.45 14.00
N GLY A 106 -10.85 28.24 14.54
CA GLY A 106 -9.57 28.58 13.97
C GLY A 106 -8.46 27.55 14.25
N THR A 107 -7.31 27.84 13.67
CA THR A 107 -6.05 27.13 13.90
C THR A 107 -5.04 28.08 14.54
N ARG A 108 -4.14 27.56 15.39
CA ARG A 108 -3.05 28.36 15.95
C ARG A 108 -1.92 28.62 14.97
N ASN A 109 -1.81 27.76 13.97
CA ASN A 109 -0.91 27.83 12.85
C ASN A 109 -1.58 27.20 11.65
N SER A 110 -1.26 27.67 10.44
CA SER A 110 -1.77 27.08 9.21
C SER A 110 -0.87 27.42 8.03
N SER A 111 -0.72 26.48 7.12
CA SER A 111 -0.07 26.67 5.81
C SER A 111 -0.73 25.78 4.77
N SER A 112 -0.46 26.02 3.49
CA SER A 112 -1.05 25.25 2.41
C SER A 112 -0.03 24.79 1.38
N SER A 113 -0.37 23.73 0.66
CA SER A 113 0.39 23.22 -0.48
C SER A 113 -0.53 22.44 -1.42
N ASP A 114 -0.11 22.30 -2.68
CA ASP A 114 -0.92 21.70 -3.71
C ASP A 114 -0.57 20.23 -3.97
N LEU A 115 -1.57 19.36 -3.93
CA LEU A 115 -1.47 18.04 -4.52
C LEU A 115 -1.57 18.17 -6.05
N ILE A 116 -0.46 17.93 -6.72
CA ILE A 116 -0.37 17.90 -8.18
C ILE A 116 -0.32 16.42 -8.63
N LEU A 117 -1.28 16.04 -9.45
CA LEU A 117 -1.36 14.70 -10.03
C LEU A 117 -1.21 14.77 -11.56
N PRO A 118 -0.69 13.71 -12.21
CA PRO A 118 -0.58 13.71 -13.67
C PRO A 118 -1.97 13.76 -14.32
N GLY A 119 -2.01 14.19 -15.58
CA GLY A 119 -3.23 14.22 -16.38
C GLY A 119 -3.88 12.85 -16.53
N GLY A 120 -5.19 12.83 -16.78
CA GLY A 120 -5.99 11.61 -16.86
C GLY A 120 -6.74 11.30 -15.57
N THR A 121 -7.31 10.09 -15.49
CA THR A 121 -8.08 9.64 -14.31
C THR A 121 -7.13 9.09 -13.26
N ASN A 122 -7.12 9.74 -12.09
CA ASN A 122 -6.33 9.30 -10.94
C ASN A 122 -7.22 8.67 -9.88
N THR A 123 -6.90 7.46 -9.45
CA THR A 123 -7.54 6.75 -8.34
C THR A 123 -6.58 6.73 -7.16
N ILE A 124 -6.96 7.37 -6.07
CA ILE A 124 -6.14 7.42 -4.86
C ILE A 124 -6.21 6.08 -4.13
N LYS A 125 -5.05 5.46 -3.91
CA LYS A 125 -4.89 4.17 -3.22
C LYS A 125 -4.59 4.37 -1.74
N LEU A 126 -3.78 5.39 -1.42
CA LEU A 126 -3.38 5.76 -0.07
C LEU A 126 -3.13 7.27 -0.01
N ALA A 127 -3.49 7.89 1.09
CA ALA A 127 -2.99 9.21 1.47
C ALA A 127 -2.75 9.26 2.98
N ARG A 128 -1.52 9.61 3.39
CA ARG A 128 -1.13 9.80 4.79
C ARG A 128 -0.67 11.21 5.01
N LEU A 129 -1.22 11.86 6.03
CA LEU A 129 -0.76 13.15 6.53
C LEU A 129 0.24 12.88 7.66
N TYR A 130 1.47 13.33 7.48
CA TYR A 130 2.53 13.35 8.48
C TYR A 130 2.67 14.77 9.02
N TRP A 131 2.91 14.92 10.30
CA TRP A 131 3.30 16.18 10.92
C TRP A 131 4.29 15.94 12.03
N GLY A 132 5.15 16.89 12.27
CA GLY A 132 6.20 16.75 13.26
C GLY A 132 6.90 18.06 13.53
N GLY A 133 7.72 18.05 14.54
CA GLY A 133 8.49 19.21 14.96
C GLY A 133 9.05 19.04 16.38
N ARG A 134 9.49 20.16 16.94
CA ARG A 134 10.00 20.24 18.29
C ARG A 134 8.99 20.91 19.22
N VAL A 135 8.83 20.33 20.42
CA VAL A 135 7.91 20.86 21.43
C VAL A 135 8.54 20.80 22.82
N LEU A 136 8.49 21.91 23.57
CA LEU A 136 8.78 21.94 25.00
C LEU A 136 7.60 21.34 25.75
N THR A 137 7.87 20.47 26.71
CA THR A 137 6.82 19.83 27.51
C THR A 137 6.02 20.84 28.32
N SER A 138 6.62 21.99 28.66
CA SER A 138 5.93 23.12 29.30
C SER A 138 4.86 23.76 28.43
N ASP A 139 5.04 23.76 27.09
CA ASP A 139 4.10 24.36 26.15
C ASP A 139 3.01 23.38 25.76
N PHE A 140 3.43 22.18 25.35
CA PHE A 140 2.54 21.09 24.95
C PHE A 140 3.12 19.73 25.38
N ASP A 141 2.46 19.06 26.29
CA ASP A 141 2.74 17.66 26.57
C ASP A 141 2.21 16.78 25.42
N ILE A 142 3.11 16.38 24.51
CA ILE A 142 2.76 15.60 23.32
C ILE A 142 2.28 14.17 23.66
N THR A 143 2.41 13.71 24.89
CA THR A 143 1.84 12.43 25.32
C THR A 143 0.32 12.50 25.50
N LYS A 144 -0.23 13.70 25.64
CA LYS A 144 -1.68 13.91 25.75
C LYS A 144 -2.35 13.87 24.39
N ALA A 145 -3.41 13.10 24.26
CA ALA A 145 -4.16 12.92 23.01
C ALA A 145 -4.66 14.24 22.38
N ALA A 146 -4.93 15.26 23.19
CA ALA A 146 -5.34 16.58 22.69
C ALA A 146 -4.24 17.28 21.87
N ASN A 147 -2.96 17.01 22.15
CA ASN A 147 -1.81 17.60 21.47
C ASN A 147 -1.33 16.72 20.28
N GLN A 148 -1.92 15.53 20.10
CA GLN A 148 -1.63 14.60 19.00
C GLN A 148 -2.61 14.75 17.83
N LYS A 149 -3.18 15.93 17.66
CA LYS A 149 -4.20 16.20 16.65
C LYS A 149 -3.74 17.29 15.70
N ILE A 150 -4.23 17.17 14.46
CA ILE A 150 -4.00 18.16 13.42
C ILE A 150 -5.29 18.41 12.65
N LYS A 151 -5.44 19.56 12.06
CA LYS A 151 -6.59 19.93 11.23
C LYS A 151 -6.18 20.06 9.78
N ILE A 152 -7.03 19.56 8.88
CA ILE A 152 -6.83 19.67 7.43
C ILE A 152 -8.13 20.02 6.73
N ARG A 153 -8.04 20.82 5.66
CA ARG A 153 -9.16 21.14 4.77
C ARG A 153 -8.72 21.21 3.31
N LYS A 154 -9.68 21.08 2.42
CA LYS A 154 -9.47 21.34 0.99
C LYS A 154 -9.65 22.83 0.71
N GLY A 155 -8.66 23.43 0.04
CA GLY A 155 -8.62 24.87 -0.25
C GLY A 155 -8.34 25.71 0.98
N ILE A 156 -8.32 27.03 0.77
CA ILE A 156 -8.05 28.00 1.84
C ILE A 156 -9.30 28.38 2.65
N ASN A 157 -10.50 28.11 2.12
CA ASN A 157 -11.79 28.50 2.72
C ASN A 157 -12.69 27.29 3.05
N GLY A 158 -12.16 26.06 3.00
CA GLY A 158 -12.89 24.84 3.31
C GLY A 158 -13.16 24.67 4.81
N ILE A 159 -13.99 23.70 5.16
CA ILE A 159 -14.22 23.29 6.54
C ILE A 159 -13.11 22.36 6.99
N TYR A 160 -12.48 22.66 8.13
CA TYR A 160 -11.49 21.79 8.72
C TYR A 160 -12.08 20.48 9.22
N GLN A 161 -11.35 19.41 8.96
CA GLN A 161 -11.53 18.11 9.60
C GLN A 161 -10.35 17.87 10.54
N GLU A 162 -10.63 17.40 11.75
CA GLU A 162 -9.61 17.09 12.74
C GLU A 162 -9.24 15.61 12.66
N TYR A 163 -7.95 15.32 12.68
CA TYR A 163 -7.40 13.98 12.70
C TYR A 163 -6.51 13.79 13.92
N ALA A 164 -6.73 12.72 14.65
CA ALA A 164 -5.83 12.26 15.70
C ALA A 164 -4.71 11.41 15.09
N ALA A 165 -3.54 11.43 15.70
CA ALA A 165 -2.43 10.58 15.32
C ALA A 165 -2.83 9.10 15.41
N ALA A 166 -2.64 8.36 14.33
CA ALA A 166 -2.71 6.90 14.33
C ALA A 166 -1.42 6.29 14.91
N GLN A 167 -0.31 7.01 14.77
CA GLN A 167 1.01 6.70 15.33
C GLN A 167 1.68 7.99 15.75
N LEU A 168 2.39 7.97 16.89
CA LEU A 168 3.26 9.01 17.37
C LEU A 168 4.64 8.41 17.66
N ASP A 169 5.64 8.88 16.96
CA ASP A 169 7.05 8.59 17.20
C ASP A 169 7.69 9.80 17.89
N LYS A 170 8.56 9.58 18.85
CA LYS A 170 9.12 10.68 19.64
C LYS A 170 10.54 10.40 20.14
N ASN A 171 11.29 11.48 20.30
CA ASN A 171 12.58 11.50 20.97
C ASN A 171 12.55 12.58 22.06
N VAL A 172 12.61 12.17 23.32
CA VAL A 172 12.55 13.07 24.49
C VAL A 172 13.96 13.42 24.92
N GLN A 173 14.23 14.69 25.05
CA GLN A 173 15.50 15.25 25.54
C GLN A 173 15.30 15.92 26.89
N ASN A 174 16.35 15.96 27.71
CA ASN A 174 16.33 16.55 29.05
C ASN A 174 15.20 16.03 29.96
N ALA A 175 14.86 14.76 29.84
CA ALA A 175 13.71 14.15 30.51
C ALA A 175 13.68 14.43 32.02
N GLY A 176 12.56 14.91 32.52
CA GLY A 176 12.33 15.26 33.92
C GLY A 176 12.93 16.60 34.36
N LEU A 177 13.53 17.37 33.44
CA LEU A 177 14.00 18.73 33.72
C LEU A 177 12.98 19.77 33.27
N SER A 178 13.09 21.01 33.79
CA SER A 178 12.24 22.14 33.35
C SER A 178 12.48 22.54 31.89
N THR A 179 13.55 22.05 31.29
CA THR A 179 13.95 22.24 29.89
C THR A 179 13.66 21.01 29.04
N GLU A 180 12.78 20.09 29.50
CA GLU A 180 12.39 18.92 28.73
C GLU A 180 11.71 19.32 27.43
N PHE A 181 12.16 18.72 26.32
CA PHE A 181 11.54 18.89 25.02
C PHE A 181 11.50 17.57 24.25
N THR A 182 10.66 17.53 23.24
CA THR A 182 10.46 16.34 22.43
C THR A 182 10.50 16.69 20.95
N PHE A 183 11.33 15.98 20.20
CA PHE A 183 11.17 15.85 18.75
C PHE A 183 10.12 14.78 18.48
N TYR A 184 9.22 15.00 17.54
CA TYR A 184 8.20 14.02 17.23
C TYR A 184 7.79 14.03 15.76
N GLN A 185 7.31 12.89 15.32
CA GLN A 185 6.56 12.71 14.10
C GLN A 185 5.26 11.97 14.42
N ALA A 186 4.18 12.40 13.83
CA ALA A 186 2.90 11.72 13.91
C ALA A 186 2.32 11.54 12.51
N PHE A 187 1.44 10.56 12.32
CA PHE A 187 0.69 10.46 11.08
C PHE A 187 -0.77 10.05 11.30
N ALA A 188 -1.61 10.39 10.31
CA ALA A 188 -2.98 9.94 10.19
C ALA A 188 -3.28 9.50 8.74
N ASP A 189 -4.15 8.49 8.60
CA ASP A 189 -4.70 8.10 7.30
C ASP A 189 -5.81 9.06 6.89
N ILE A 190 -5.61 9.75 5.79
CA ILE A 190 -6.55 10.71 5.19
C ILE A 190 -7.03 10.24 3.80
N THR A 191 -6.87 8.96 3.47
CA THR A 191 -7.17 8.38 2.15
C THR A 191 -8.58 8.74 1.70
N THR A 192 -9.58 8.58 2.58
CA THR A 192 -10.97 8.90 2.24
C THR A 192 -11.16 10.39 1.90
N LEU A 193 -10.49 11.28 2.64
CA LEU A 193 -10.55 12.72 2.35
C LEU A 193 -9.99 13.01 0.95
N VAL A 194 -8.80 12.48 0.64
CA VAL A 194 -8.13 12.75 -0.64
C VAL A 194 -8.86 12.08 -1.81
N GLN A 195 -9.45 10.89 -1.62
CA GLN A 195 -10.32 10.26 -2.60
C GLN A 195 -11.54 11.11 -2.96
N GLN A 196 -12.15 11.76 -1.96
CA GLN A 196 -13.32 12.60 -2.16
C GLN A 196 -12.99 13.98 -2.74
N LYS A 197 -11.84 14.54 -2.39
CA LYS A 197 -11.49 15.94 -2.69
C LYS A 197 -10.51 16.10 -3.86
N GLY A 198 -9.76 15.07 -4.23
CA GLY A 198 -8.85 15.05 -5.38
C GLY A 198 -7.66 16.01 -5.29
N ALA A 199 -7.06 16.28 -6.43
CA ALA A 199 -5.92 17.18 -6.58
C ALA A 199 -6.25 18.66 -6.25
N GLY A 200 -5.19 19.47 -6.05
CA GLY A 200 -5.25 20.92 -5.74
C GLY A 200 -4.94 21.21 -4.27
N THR A 201 -5.18 22.43 -3.83
CA THR A 201 -4.71 22.99 -2.55
C THR A 201 -5.31 22.27 -1.34
N TYR A 202 -4.46 21.93 -0.39
CA TYR A 202 -4.81 21.51 0.96
C TYR A 202 -4.20 22.48 1.97
N THR A 203 -4.96 22.86 2.99
CA THR A 203 -4.49 23.67 4.11
C THR A 203 -4.47 22.80 5.36
N VAL A 204 -3.32 22.79 6.04
CA VAL A 204 -3.10 22.02 7.27
C VAL A 204 -2.74 22.99 8.39
N GLY A 205 -3.20 22.75 9.59
CA GLY A 205 -2.90 23.61 10.73
C GLY A 205 -3.24 22.99 12.08
N ASN A 206 -3.02 23.79 13.10
CA ASN A 206 -3.25 23.45 14.51
C ASN A 206 -2.27 22.39 15.08
N GLY A 207 -1.08 22.24 14.45
CA GLY A 207 0.00 21.40 15.00
C GLY A 207 0.53 21.97 16.34
N ALA A 208 1.01 21.10 17.21
CA ALA A 208 1.55 21.46 18.53
C ALA A 208 3.07 21.60 18.46
N PHE A 209 3.57 22.82 18.36
CA PHE A 209 4.99 23.15 18.27
C PHE A 209 5.30 24.30 19.23
N SER A 210 6.53 24.36 19.75
CA SER A 210 6.98 25.49 20.57
C SER A 210 7.41 26.65 19.71
N THR A 211 7.15 27.87 20.18
CA THR A 211 7.60 29.13 19.56
C THR A 211 8.77 29.73 20.31
N GLY A 212 9.36 30.78 19.77
CA GLY A 212 10.49 31.47 20.40
C GLY A 212 11.84 30.86 20.03
N MET A 213 12.85 31.13 20.83
CA MET A 213 14.21 30.60 20.66
C MET A 213 14.29 29.15 21.16
N GLY A 214 14.75 28.26 20.32
CA GLY A 214 14.80 26.82 20.60
C GLY A 214 16.08 26.32 21.25
N GLY A 215 17.04 27.19 21.61
CA GLY A 215 18.37 26.76 22.04
C GLY A 215 19.14 26.11 20.89
N ASP A 216 20.09 25.22 21.18
CA ASP A 216 21.00 24.61 20.19
C ASP A 216 20.30 23.75 19.12
N PHE A 217 19.04 23.44 19.30
CA PHE A 217 18.25 22.59 18.38
C PHE A 217 17.13 23.33 17.66
N GLY A 218 16.98 24.66 17.89
CA GLY A 218 15.89 25.45 17.29
C GLY A 218 14.47 24.97 17.60
N ASN A 219 13.47 25.72 17.15
CA ASN A 219 12.07 25.31 17.15
C ASN A 219 11.61 25.21 15.70
N TYR A 220 10.96 24.13 15.34
CA TYR A 220 10.39 23.90 14.03
C TYR A 220 9.08 23.12 14.13
N GLY A 221 8.29 23.20 13.08
CA GLY A 221 7.05 22.45 12.96
C GLY A 221 6.52 22.52 11.53
N ALA A 222 6.12 21.36 11.01
CA ALA A 222 5.72 21.24 9.63
C ALA A 222 4.78 20.05 9.40
N TRP A 223 4.32 19.91 8.16
CA TRP A 223 3.50 18.79 7.73
C TRP A 223 3.84 18.38 6.29
N SER A 224 3.57 17.11 5.98
CA SER A 224 3.66 16.58 4.63
C SER A 224 2.56 15.56 4.38
N ILE A 225 2.12 15.45 3.13
CA ILE A 225 1.17 14.42 2.70
C ILE A 225 1.85 13.55 1.63
N VAL A 226 1.80 12.24 1.86
CA VAL A 226 2.23 11.22 0.91
C VAL A 226 1.00 10.60 0.30
N VAL A 227 0.89 10.63 -1.03
CA VAL A 227 -0.22 10.07 -1.79
C VAL A 227 0.29 8.98 -2.72
N VAL A 228 -0.36 7.81 -2.72
CA VAL A 228 -0.23 6.80 -3.77
C VAL A 228 -1.45 6.89 -4.67
N TYR A 229 -1.21 6.97 -5.95
CA TYR A 229 -2.28 7.04 -6.95
C TYR A 229 -2.07 6.03 -8.08
N GLU A 230 -3.18 5.51 -8.60
CA GLU A 230 -3.24 4.71 -9.81
C GLU A 230 -3.75 5.57 -10.96
N ASN A 231 -3.11 5.47 -12.12
CA ASN A 231 -3.49 6.15 -13.35
C ASN A 231 -3.22 5.23 -14.54
N PRO A 232 -4.25 4.78 -15.28
CA PRO A 232 -4.12 3.74 -16.31
C PRO A 232 -3.24 4.12 -17.51
N VAL A 233 -2.95 5.41 -17.71
CA VAL A 233 -2.09 5.86 -18.82
C VAL A 233 -0.60 5.86 -18.47
N LEU A 234 -0.25 5.68 -17.18
CA LEU A 234 1.13 5.65 -16.73
C LEU A 234 1.76 4.27 -16.86
N ASN A 235 3.09 4.23 -16.69
CA ASN A 235 3.85 3.00 -16.63
C ASN A 235 3.40 2.14 -15.45
N PHE A 236 3.60 0.84 -15.58
CA PHE A 236 3.46 -0.10 -14.49
C PHE A 236 4.71 -0.05 -13.61
N ASN A 237 4.50 0.28 -12.34
CA ASN A 237 5.56 0.53 -11.38
C ASN A 237 5.39 -0.35 -10.13
N SER A 238 6.50 -0.69 -9.49
CA SER A 238 6.50 -1.11 -8.09
C SER A 238 6.52 0.15 -7.24
N VAL A 239 5.50 0.34 -6.42
CA VAL A 239 5.35 1.50 -5.54
C VAL A 239 5.46 1.03 -4.10
N ARG A 240 6.37 1.65 -3.33
CA ARG A 240 6.64 1.32 -1.94
C ARG A 240 6.75 2.56 -1.10
N ILE A 241 6.26 2.49 0.13
CA ILE A 241 6.45 3.49 1.16
C ILE A 241 7.05 2.80 2.38
N TYR A 242 8.13 3.34 2.87
CA TYR A 242 8.71 3.00 4.16
C TYR A 242 8.54 4.20 5.08
N ASP A 243 8.14 3.98 6.30
CA ASP A 243 8.12 5.01 7.32
C ASP A 243 8.78 4.53 8.61
N GLY A 244 9.37 5.46 9.31
CA GLY A 244 10.08 5.28 10.57
C GLY A 244 10.30 6.63 11.22
N PHE A 245 11.09 6.65 12.28
CA PHE A 245 11.55 7.88 12.92
C PHE A 245 12.87 7.59 13.63
N GLN A 246 13.98 7.89 12.95
CA GLN A 246 15.32 7.62 13.46
C GLN A 246 16.14 8.89 13.49
N GLN A 247 16.75 9.17 14.64
CA GLN A 247 17.72 10.25 14.79
C GLN A 247 19.06 9.82 14.20
N ILE A 248 19.62 10.65 13.35
CA ILE A 248 20.98 10.55 12.81
C ILE A 248 21.73 11.76 13.34
N TYR A 249 22.78 11.52 14.14
CA TYR A 249 23.47 12.57 14.85
C TYR A 249 24.91 12.18 15.21
N ASN A 250 25.89 13.04 14.95
CA ASN A 250 27.30 12.78 15.25
C ASN A 250 27.65 12.77 16.75
N GLY A 251 26.78 13.11 17.62
CA GLY A 251 26.92 12.95 19.08
C GLY A 251 25.99 11.90 19.65
N GLY A 252 25.23 11.21 18.81
CA GLY A 252 24.17 10.30 19.19
C GLY A 252 24.51 8.80 19.06
N ALA A 253 23.48 7.97 19.10
CA ALA A 253 23.60 6.53 19.01
C ALA A 253 23.98 6.03 17.60
N ALA A 254 23.68 6.79 16.56
CA ALA A 254 23.98 6.44 15.18
C ALA A 254 24.31 7.67 14.34
N THR A 255 25.36 7.59 13.54
CA THR A 255 25.74 8.58 12.53
C THR A 255 25.23 8.23 11.14
N THR A 256 24.73 7.02 10.96
CA THR A 256 24.15 6.54 9.70
C THR A 256 23.00 5.58 9.96
N THR A 257 22.04 5.54 9.04
CA THR A 257 21.04 4.46 8.92
C THR A 257 20.93 4.02 7.46
N THR A 258 20.58 2.75 7.26
CA THR A 258 20.39 2.20 5.91
C THR A 258 19.06 1.51 5.81
N ILE A 259 18.26 1.93 4.83
CA ILE A 259 17.02 1.24 4.44
C ILE A 259 17.35 0.35 3.24
N THR A 260 17.16 -0.95 3.38
CA THR A 260 17.27 -1.90 2.27
C THR A 260 15.90 -2.16 1.67
N LEU A 261 15.67 -1.63 0.48
CA LEU A 261 14.48 -1.90 -0.32
C LEU A 261 14.65 -3.27 -0.97
N THR A 262 13.82 -4.25 -0.60
CA THR A 262 13.92 -5.64 -1.09
C THR A 262 12.73 -6.03 -1.97
N GLY A 263 12.86 -7.15 -2.70
CA GLY A 263 11.80 -7.67 -3.56
C GLY A 263 11.49 -6.75 -4.75
N LEU A 264 12.49 -6.03 -5.24
CA LEU A 264 12.41 -5.22 -6.44
C LEU A 264 12.59 -6.12 -7.67
N ASN A 265 11.82 -5.84 -8.71
CA ASN A 265 11.98 -6.44 -10.04
C ASN A 265 12.50 -5.37 -10.99
N VAL A 266 13.75 -4.98 -10.80
CA VAL A 266 14.41 -3.98 -11.67
C VAL A 266 14.52 -4.57 -13.06
N PRO A 267 14.16 -3.80 -14.12
CA PRO A 267 14.26 -4.26 -15.51
C PRO A 267 15.64 -4.77 -15.89
N SER A 268 15.71 -5.70 -16.83
CA SER A 268 16.98 -6.25 -17.36
C SER A 268 17.78 -5.27 -18.22
N GLY A 269 17.17 -4.17 -18.67
CA GLY A 269 17.83 -3.11 -19.44
C GLY A 269 18.33 -1.96 -18.57
N THR A 270 19.11 -1.07 -19.17
CA THR A 270 19.58 0.17 -18.53
C THR A 270 18.38 1.04 -18.13
N LEU A 271 18.34 1.47 -16.89
CA LEU A 271 17.33 2.40 -16.40
C LEU A 271 17.65 3.83 -16.87
N SER A 272 16.65 4.52 -17.38
CA SER A 272 16.69 5.99 -17.52
C SER A 272 16.40 6.66 -16.18
N SER A 273 16.72 7.95 -16.03
CA SER A 273 16.39 8.72 -14.83
C SER A 273 14.88 8.71 -14.50
N ALA A 274 14.03 8.67 -15.53
CA ALA A 274 12.57 8.62 -15.36
C ALA A 274 12.01 7.22 -14.96
N ASP A 275 12.84 6.18 -14.92
CA ASP A 275 12.38 4.82 -14.61
C ASP A 275 12.33 4.53 -13.10
N ALA A 276 12.95 5.36 -12.27
CA ALA A 276 12.86 5.26 -10.82
C ALA A 276 12.80 6.64 -10.16
N LYS A 277 12.01 6.74 -9.09
CA LYS A 277 11.82 7.96 -8.30
C LYS A 277 11.89 7.62 -6.82
N ILE A 278 12.60 8.46 -6.06
CA ILE A 278 12.60 8.48 -4.60
C ILE A 278 11.92 9.75 -4.13
N GLY A 279 11.12 9.65 -3.08
CA GLY A 279 10.64 10.80 -2.32
C GLY A 279 11.01 10.61 -0.86
N ILE A 280 11.45 11.68 -0.20
CA ILE A 280 11.97 11.65 1.16
C ILE A 280 11.34 12.78 1.96
N ILE A 281 11.04 12.50 3.24
CA ILE A 281 10.69 13.49 4.25
C ILE A 281 11.68 13.33 5.39
N THR A 282 12.44 14.40 5.69
CA THR A 282 13.28 14.49 6.88
C THR A 282 12.85 15.67 7.74
N TRP A 283 13.22 15.62 9.01
CA TRP A 283 12.93 16.64 10.00
C TRP A 283 14.21 17.18 10.58
N GLU A 284 14.22 18.46 10.92
CA GLU A 284 15.35 19.16 11.53
C GLU A 284 16.54 19.38 10.57
N GLY A 285 16.27 19.47 9.24
CA GLY A 285 17.30 19.83 8.27
C GLY A 285 17.61 21.34 8.30
N ASP A 286 18.89 21.66 8.22
CA ASP A 286 19.43 23.01 8.37
C ASP A 286 20.08 23.54 7.08
N ALA A 287 19.70 24.72 6.64
CA ALA A 287 20.24 25.32 5.41
C ALA A 287 21.76 25.58 5.47
N LYS A 288 22.35 25.68 6.66
CA LYS A 288 23.74 26.13 6.86
C LYS A 288 24.68 25.06 7.37
N TYR A 289 24.21 24.07 8.09
CA TYR A 289 25.06 23.03 8.64
C TYR A 289 25.37 21.99 7.56
N ASN A 290 26.68 21.77 7.35
CA ASN A 290 27.15 20.74 6.42
C ASN A 290 27.43 19.46 7.20
N GLY A 291 27.52 18.35 6.49
CA GLY A 291 27.86 17.06 7.05
C GLY A 291 26.85 15.97 6.72
N ASP A 292 25.64 16.34 6.40
CA ASP A 292 24.59 15.42 5.96
C ASP A 292 24.82 14.89 4.58
N PHE A 293 24.58 13.60 4.41
CA PHE A 293 24.67 13.00 3.11
C PHE A 293 23.59 11.92 2.88
N PHE A 294 23.26 11.75 1.63
CA PHE A 294 22.40 10.67 1.15
C PHE A 294 23.12 9.84 0.10
N LYS A 295 23.06 8.51 0.22
CA LYS A 295 23.67 7.58 -0.75
C LYS A 295 22.65 6.55 -1.22
N ILE A 296 22.73 6.23 -2.50
CA ILE A 296 21.99 5.16 -3.15
C ILE A 296 23.00 4.12 -3.61
N ASN A 297 22.94 2.89 -3.07
CA ASN A 297 23.93 1.83 -3.34
C ASN A 297 25.39 2.30 -3.20
N ASN A 298 25.69 3.01 -2.12
CA ASN A 298 27.00 3.64 -1.83
C ASN A 298 27.40 4.81 -2.75
N ASN A 299 26.60 5.16 -3.76
CA ASN A 299 26.87 6.34 -4.59
C ASN A 299 26.26 7.57 -3.92
N LEU A 300 27.09 8.60 -3.70
CA LEU A 300 26.66 9.84 -3.11
C LEU A 300 25.68 10.56 -4.04
N PHE A 301 24.54 10.96 -3.49
CA PHE A 301 23.54 11.72 -4.21
C PHE A 301 23.76 13.22 -4.04
N SER A 302 23.54 13.98 -5.09
CA SER A 302 23.44 15.45 -5.05
C SER A 302 22.72 15.99 -6.26
N ASN A 303 22.13 17.17 -6.13
CA ASN A 303 21.54 17.94 -7.23
C ASN A 303 21.75 19.45 -6.98
N ALA A 304 21.04 20.30 -7.71
CA ALA A 304 21.22 21.77 -7.62
C ALA A 304 20.77 22.36 -6.28
N ILE A 305 19.87 21.71 -5.57
CA ILE A 305 19.34 22.13 -4.26
C ILE A 305 19.95 21.31 -3.13
N ASN A 306 19.88 19.97 -3.22
CA ASN A 306 20.39 19.06 -2.21
C ASN A 306 21.87 18.79 -2.48
N GLN A 307 22.73 19.41 -1.71
CA GLN A 307 24.20 19.32 -1.86
C GLN A 307 24.71 17.97 -1.32
N ALA A 308 25.89 17.57 -1.78
CA ALA A 308 26.47 16.28 -1.41
C ALA A 308 26.83 16.15 0.08
N ASP A 309 27.07 17.27 0.75
CA ASP A 309 27.45 17.42 2.15
C ASP A 309 26.45 18.24 2.97
N ASN A 310 25.30 18.56 2.40
CA ASN A 310 24.14 19.16 3.04
C ASN A 310 22.88 18.73 2.28
N SER A 311 22.51 17.46 2.42
CA SER A 311 21.39 16.86 1.70
C SER A 311 20.04 17.28 2.29
N TRP A 312 20.03 17.59 3.59
CA TRP A 312 18.81 17.95 4.34
C TRP A 312 18.94 19.40 4.82
N ASN A 313 18.62 20.32 3.94
CA ASN A 313 18.91 21.74 4.08
C ASN A 313 17.66 22.61 4.23
N GLY A 314 16.58 22.03 4.75
CA GLY A 314 15.32 22.72 5.00
C GLY A 314 14.57 23.10 3.73
N THR A 315 14.66 22.32 2.65
CA THR A 315 14.04 22.69 1.38
C THR A 315 12.91 21.75 0.95
N ILE A 316 12.01 22.25 0.10
CA ILE A 316 11.02 21.43 -0.60
C ILE A 316 11.35 21.48 -2.09
N SER A 317 11.82 20.36 -2.62
CA SER A 317 12.30 20.30 -4.00
C SER A 317 11.81 19.09 -4.80
N ASN A 318 11.78 19.24 -6.12
CA ASN A 318 11.52 18.17 -7.06
C ASN A 318 12.59 18.22 -8.16
N ASN A 319 13.42 17.19 -8.24
CA ASN A 319 14.55 17.10 -9.18
C ASN A 319 15.50 18.33 -9.13
N GLY A 320 15.80 18.81 -7.92
CA GLY A 320 16.67 19.96 -7.70
C GLY A 320 16.04 21.30 -8.13
N VAL A 321 14.72 21.37 -8.19
CA VAL A 321 13.96 22.60 -8.45
C VAL A 321 13.03 22.87 -7.27
N HIS A 322 13.07 24.11 -6.76
CA HIS A 322 12.19 24.55 -5.67
C HIS A 322 10.71 24.42 -6.04
N VAL A 323 9.92 23.87 -5.11
CA VAL A 323 8.46 23.72 -5.26
C VAL A 323 7.78 24.99 -4.77
N THR A 324 7.13 25.71 -5.71
CA THR A 324 6.46 27.00 -5.44
C THR A 324 4.95 26.88 -5.21
N SER A 325 4.37 25.72 -5.43
CA SER A 325 2.92 25.49 -5.26
C SER A 325 2.52 25.29 -3.80
N LYS A 326 2.92 26.24 -2.94
CA LYS A 326 2.68 26.25 -1.49
C LYS A 326 2.54 27.68 -0.97
N ASN A 327 1.90 27.84 0.18
CA ASN A 327 1.77 29.13 0.85
C ASN A 327 1.97 28.98 2.38
N PRO A 328 2.96 29.66 2.98
CA PRO A 328 3.91 30.57 2.32
C PRO A 328 4.86 29.81 1.38
N ASP A 329 5.30 30.50 0.34
CA ASP A 329 6.30 29.99 -0.59
C ASP A 329 7.71 30.41 -0.16
N TYR A 330 8.19 29.81 0.93
CA TYR A 330 9.56 30.00 1.41
C TYR A 330 10.51 29.02 0.71
N THR A 331 11.74 29.42 0.49
CA THR A 331 12.80 28.54 -0.01
C THR A 331 13.34 27.65 1.13
N ASP A 332 13.58 28.26 2.30
CA ASP A 332 13.96 27.56 3.52
C ASP A 332 12.71 27.28 4.38
N GLN A 333 12.47 26.03 4.70
CA GLN A 333 11.31 25.58 5.46
C GLN A 333 11.59 25.46 6.96
N MET A 334 12.81 25.78 7.40
CA MET A 334 13.19 25.75 8.80
C MET A 334 12.87 24.43 9.49
N GLY A 335 13.59 23.37 9.12
CA GLY A 335 13.53 22.07 9.81
C GLY A 335 12.62 21.03 9.19
N ILE A 336 12.27 21.15 7.92
CA ILE A 336 11.70 20.06 7.14
C ILE A 336 12.24 20.04 5.73
N ASP A 337 12.57 18.86 5.24
CA ASP A 337 12.82 18.60 3.83
C ASP A 337 11.75 17.68 3.25
N ILE A 338 11.27 18.06 2.07
CA ILE A 338 10.37 17.22 1.27
C ILE A 338 10.95 17.19 -0.14
N ASP A 339 11.67 16.12 -0.44
CA ASP A 339 12.41 16.02 -1.68
C ASP A 339 11.96 14.87 -2.54
N GLN A 340 11.92 15.07 -3.84
CA GLN A 340 11.66 14.06 -4.84
C GLN A 340 12.75 14.07 -5.89
N PHE A 341 13.25 12.89 -6.24
CA PHE A 341 14.33 12.73 -7.22
C PHE A 341 14.01 11.63 -8.22
N ASP A 342 14.21 11.91 -9.50
CA ASP A 342 14.28 10.87 -10.51
C ASP A 342 15.69 10.28 -10.50
N ILE A 343 15.79 8.97 -10.33
CA ILE A 343 17.06 8.26 -10.22
C ILE A 343 17.20 7.22 -11.34
N GLY A 344 18.34 7.24 -12.01
CA GLY A 344 18.67 6.29 -13.07
C GLY A 344 19.89 5.43 -12.72
N THR A 345 20.53 4.92 -13.74
CA THR A 345 21.71 4.04 -13.60
C THR A 345 22.93 4.71 -12.94
N GLY A 346 22.96 6.05 -12.87
CA GLY A 346 24.05 6.80 -12.24
C GLY A 346 24.25 6.51 -10.76
N TYR A 347 23.24 5.93 -10.09
CA TYR A 347 23.28 5.61 -8.66
C TYR A 347 23.40 4.10 -8.39
N GLY A 348 23.95 3.34 -9.34
CA GLY A 348 24.28 1.93 -9.13
C GLY A 348 23.07 1.00 -8.96
N ILE A 349 21.89 1.41 -9.43
CA ILE A 349 20.76 0.48 -9.57
C ILE A 349 21.02 -0.37 -10.80
N LEU A 350 21.47 -1.59 -10.58
CA LEU A 350 21.82 -2.50 -11.66
C LEU A 350 20.58 -3.14 -12.29
N PRO A 351 20.61 -3.49 -13.57
CA PRO A 351 19.62 -4.36 -14.18
C PRO A 351 19.42 -5.63 -13.36
N ASN A 352 18.17 -6.07 -13.22
CA ASN A 352 17.76 -7.23 -12.42
C ASN A 352 18.08 -7.14 -10.91
N ALA A 353 18.36 -5.95 -10.38
CA ALA A 353 18.59 -5.80 -8.95
C ALA A 353 17.36 -6.24 -8.15
N ALA A 354 17.56 -7.07 -7.14
CA ALA A 354 16.53 -7.52 -6.20
C ALA A 354 16.38 -6.55 -5.01
N SER A 355 17.36 -5.66 -4.82
CA SER A 355 17.38 -4.70 -3.72
C SER A 355 18.11 -3.42 -4.09
N VAL A 356 17.78 -2.34 -3.39
CA VAL A 356 18.47 -1.05 -3.41
C VAL A 356 18.68 -0.61 -1.97
N ASN A 357 19.90 -0.14 -1.64
CA ASN A 357 20.21 0.42 -0.34
C ASN A 357 20.14 1.95 -0.39
N LEU A 358 19.42 2.52 0.55
CA LEU A 358 19.32 3.95 0.79
C LEU A 358 20.00 4.24 2.12
N GLN A 359 21.13 4.94 2.11
CA GLN A 359 21.88 5.29 3.31
C GLN A 359 21.74 6.79 3.57
N PHE A 360 21.30 7.11 4.77
CA PHE A 360 21.26 8.43 5.36
C PHE A 360 22.41 8.55 6.35
N GLY A 361 23.09 9.68 6.39
CA GLY A 361 24.18 9.85 7.34
C GLY A 361 24.55 11.30 7.56
N THR A 362 25.31 11.53 8.63
CA THR A 362 25.91 12.81 8.95
C THR A 362 27.32 12.64 9.49
N ASN A 363 28.14 13.66 9.27
CA ASN A 363 29.46 13.81 9.86
C ASN A 363 29.48 14.86 10.99
N ASP A 364 28.46 15.73 11.06
CA ASP A 364 28.44 16.83 12.03
C ASP A 364 27.02 17.18 12.52
N ASP A 365 26.06 17.28 11.62
CA ASP A 365 24.71 17.75 11.89
C ASP A 365 23.81 16.69 12.58
N GLN A 366 22.58 17.10 12.91
CA GLN A 366 21.51 16.22 13.40
C GLN A 366 20.29 16.34 12.48
N PHE A 367 19.64 15.22 12.20
CA PHE A 367 18.35 15.20 11.54
C PHE A 367 17.58 13.91 11.89
N PHE A 368 16.29 13.89 11.57
CA PHE A 368 15.44 12.71 11.73
C PHE A 368 14.92 12.25 10.39
N CYS A 369 15.21 11.00 10.05
CA CYS A 369 14.61 10.35 8.89
C CYS A 369 13.16 9.97 9.21
N GLY A 370 12.20 10.42 8.38
CA GLY A 370 10.77 10.18 8.55
C GLY A 370 10.20 9.19 7.55
N VAL A 371 10.05 9.57 6.30
CA VAL A 371 9.36 8.79 5.27
C VAL A 371 10.21 8.67 4.01
N VAL A 372 10.17 7.48 3.41
CA VAL A 372 10.77 7.24 2.09
C VAL A 372 9.73 6.61 1.18
N THR A 373 9.50 7.21 0.02
CA THR A 373 8.76 6.59 -1.07
C THR A 373 9.72 6.13 -2.15
N PHE A 374 9.44 4.98 -2.74
CA PHE A 374 10.22 4.44 -3.83
C PHE A 374 9.28 3.95 -4.93
N VAL A 375 9.45 4.47 -6.13
CA VAL A 375 8.73 4.08 -7.32
C VAL A 375 9.74 3.63 -8.36
N ILE A 376 9.59 2.43 -8.88
CA ILE A 376 10.44 1.92 -9.96
C ILE A 376 9.60 1.25 -11.03
N LYS A 377 9.87 1.60 -12.28
CA LYS A 377 9.24 1.00 -13.45
C LYS A 377 9.55 -0.49 -13.50
N MET A 378 8.51 -1.28 -13.71
CA MET A 378 8.62 -2.71 -13.88
C MET A 378 8.53 -3.06 -15.37
N LYS A 379 9.40 -3.95 -15.81
CA LYS A 379 9.31 -4.60 -17.13
C LYS A 379 8.81 -6.04 -17.03
N ASP A 380 8.14 -6.39 -15.93
CA ASP A 380 7.53 -7.70 -15.81
C ASP A 380 6.29 -7.82 -16.71
N PRO A 381 6.02 -9.01 -17.24
CA PRO A 381 4.77 -9.30 -17.92
C PRO A 381 3.61 -9.25 -16.93
N ILE A 382 2.46 -8.79 -17.38
CA ILE A 382 1.22 -8.87 -16.64
C ILE A 382 0.18 -9.40 -17.59
N ILE A 383 -0.07 -10.68 -17.50
CA ILE A 383 -1.13 -11.28 -18.28
C ILE A 383 -2.42 -11.13 -17.48
N ARG A 384 -3.48 -10.71 -18.17
CA ARG A 384 -4.83 -10.77 -17.68
C ARG A 384 -5.64 -11.65 -18.59
N ILE A 385 -6.25 -12.70 -18.03
CA ILE A 385 -7.13 -13.60 -18.78
C ILE A 385 -8.58 -13.42 -18.35
N SER A 386 -9.46 -13.69 -19.28
CA SER A 386 -10.90 -13.75 -19.05
C SER A 386 -11.45 -15.00 -19.72
N LYS A 387 -12.47 -15.60 -19.10
CA LYS A 387 -13.12 -16.81 -19.58
C LYS A 387 -14.63 -16.62 -19.61
N ARG A 388 -15.24 -17.05 -20.69
CA ARG A 388 -16.69 -17.02 -20.86
C ARG A 388 -17.17 -18.39 -21.31
N VAL A 389 -18.35 -18.78 -20.89
CA VAL A 389 -19.07 -19.92 -21.40
C VAL A 389 -20.34 -19.45 -22.10
N THR A 390 -20.69 -20.08 -23.21
CA THR A 390 -21.95 -19.91 -23.91
C THR A 390 -22.55 -21.28 -24.20
N ASP A 391 -23.83 -21.42 -23.97
CA ASP A 391 -24.69 -22.54 -24.29
C ASP A 391 -25.27 -22.42 -25.71
N ALA A 392 -25.62 -23.54 -26.32
CA ALA A 392 -26.07 -23.57 -27.70
C ALA A 392 -27.43 -22.88 -27.91
N ASN A 393 -28.31 -22.94 -26.91
CA ASN A 393 -29.68 -22.37 -26.97
C ASN A 393 -29.78 -20.97 -26.32
N ASN A 394 -28.68 -20.48 -25.73
CA ASN A 394 -28.53 -19.16 -25.07
C ASN A 394 -29.52 -18.91 -23.91
N ASN A 395 -29.95 -19.97 -23.21
CA ASN A 395 -30.83 -19.89 -22.05
C ASN A 395 -30.08 -19.72 -20.73
N LYS A 396 -28.74 -19.77 -20.75
CA LYS A 396 -27.79 -19.66 -19.62
C LYS A 396 -27.87 -20.79 -18.61
N THR A 397 -28.38 -21.94 -19.04
CA THR A 397 -28.40 -23.19 -18.27
C THR A 397 -27.74 -24.30 -19.08
N ALA A 398 -27.09 -25.23 -18.40
CA ALA A 398 -26.41 -26.35 -19.03
C ALA A 398 -27.25 -27.61 -18.88
N GLU A 399 -27.82 -28.09 -19.98
CA GLU A 399 -28.67 -29.30 -20.01
C GLU A 399 -27.85 -30.53 -20.45
N PRO A 400 -28.23 -31.75 -20.00
CA PRO A 400 -27.57 -32.98 -20.47
C PRO A 400 -27.63 -33.10 -22.00
N GLY A 401 -26.45 -33.37 -22.60
CA GLY A 401 -26.31 -33.46 -24.06
C GLY A 401 -26.10 -32.11 -24.76
N GLU A 402 -26.16 -31.00 -24.03
CA GLU A 402 -25.94 -29.68 -24.61
C GLU A 402 -24.46 -29.39 -24.85
N ILE A 403 -24.20 -28.61 -25.92
CA ILE A 403 -22.85 -28.18 -26.28
C ILE A 403 -22.59 -26.81 -25.65
N LEU A 404 -21.55 -26.75 -24.81
CA LEU A 404 -21.05 -25.51 -24.26
C LEU A 404 -19.77 -25.09 -25.01
N THR A 405 -19.68 -23.80 -25.31
CA THR A 405 -18.45 -23.22 -25.89
C THR A 405 -17.76 -22.36 -24.84
N TYR A 406 -16.53 -22.75 -24.47
CA TYR A 406 -15.63 -21.93 -23.65
C TYR A 406 -14.75 -21.09 -24.53
N LYS A 407 -14.75 -19.77 -24.28
CA LYS A 407 -13.90 -18.80 -24.95
C LYS A 407 -13.00 -18.12 -23.92
N LEU A 408 -11.70 -18.11 -24.20
CA LEU A 408 -10.67 -17.53 -23.33
C LEU A 408 -9.94 -16.44 -24.09
N LYS A 409 -9.79 -15.29 -23.47
CA LYS A 409 -9.01 -14.17 -23.98
C LYS A 409 -7.95 -13.81 -22.97
N GLY A 410 -6.80 -13.42 -23.45
CA GLY A 410 -5.75 -12.88 -22.60
C GLY A 410 -5.02 -11.73 -23.29
N LYS A 411 -4.43 -10.87 -22.47
CA LYS A 411 -3.62 -9.75 -22.94
C LYS A 411 -2.45 -9.54 -21.99
N ASN A 412 -1.27 -9.30 -22.55
CA ASN A 412 -0.12 -8.81 -21.80
C ASN A 412 -0.26 -7.29 -21.65
N ILE A 413 -0.64 -6.83 -20.45
CA ILE A 413 -0.76 -5.41 -20.10
C ILE A 413 0.48 -4.88 -19.38
N GLY A 414 1.48 -5.75 -19.14
CA GLY A 414 2.77 -5.41 -18.57
C GLY A 414 3.70 -4.74 -19.56
N ALA A 415 4.84 -4.30 -19.07
CA ALA A 415 5.89 -3.66 -19.85
C ALA A 415 6.98 -4.63 -20.36
N GLY A 416 7.01 -5.87 -19.85
CA GLY A 416 7.94 -6.93 -20.26
C GLY A 416 7.28 -8.00 -21.09
N ASN A 417 8.10 -8.83 -21.74
CA ASN A 417 7.63 -9.99 -22.48
C ASN A 417 7.11 -11.06 -21.50
N ALA A 418 6.00 -11.67 -21.85
CA ALA A 418 5.52 -12.88 -21.20
C ALA A 418 6.05 -14.07 -21.99
N ASN A 419 7.01 -14.79 -21.43
CA ASN A 419 7.69 -15.92 -22.08
C ASN A 419 7.09 -17.26 -21.62
N ALA A 420 7.27 -18.29 -22.44
CA ALA A 420 6.79 -19.65 -22.15
C ALA A 420 5.31 -19.68 -21.76
N VAL A 421 4.45 -18.94 -22.45
CA VAL A 421 3.04 -18.76 -22.11
C VAL A 421 2.25 -20.04 -22.33
N VAL A 422 1.71 -20.63 -21.25
CA VAL A 422 0.90 -21.85 -21.30
C VAL A 422 -0.41 -21.63 -20.55
N LEU A 423 -1.51 -21.86 -21.26
CA LEU A 423 -2.87 -21.82 -20.74
C LEU A 423 -3.35 -23.26 -20.50
N LYS A 424 -3.75 -23.59 -19.28
CA LYS A 424 -4.29 -24.88 -18.89
C LYS A 424 -5.71 -24.71 -18.37
N ASP A 425 -6.60 -25.57 -18.83
CA ASP A 425 -8.02 -25.54 -18.50
C ASP A 425 -8.47 -26.94 -18.02
N SER A 426 -8.66 -27.09 -16.74
CA SER A 426 -9.07 -28.37 -16.13
C SER A 426 -10.58 -28.51 -16.21
N LEU A 427 -11.04 -29.43 -17.05
CA LEU A 427 -12.47 -29.65 -17.28
C LEU A 427 -13.17 -30.23 -16.05
N PRO A 428 -14.31 -29.66 -15.63
CA PRO A 428 -15.10 -30.21 -14.53
C PRO A 428 -15.73 -31.57 -14.91
N SER A 429 -16.13 -32.32 -13.89
CA SER A 429 -16.61 -33.69 -14.04
C SER A 429 -17.84 -33.86 -14.93
N LEU A 430 -18.66 -32.83 -15.04
CA LEU A 430 -19.93 -32.86 -15.78
C LEU A 430 -19.80 -32.54 -17.27
N VAL A 431 -18.59 -32.41 -17.79
CA VAL A 431 -18.38 -32.13 -19.21
C VAL A 431 -17.31 -33.03 -19.83
N ILE A 432 -17.45 -33.28 -21.12
CA ILE A 432 -16.49 -34.03 -21.93
C ILE A 432 -16.09 -33.14 -23.12
N LEU A 433 -14.80 -33.08 -23.44
CA LEU A 433 -14.31 -32.35 -24.60
C LEU A 433 -14.86 -32.95 -25.91
N ILE A 434 -15.32 -32.10 -26.80
CA ILE A 434 -15.67 -32.48 -28.16
C ILE A 434 -14.38 -32.55 -28.98
N ALA A 435 -14.14 -33.68 -29.61
CA ALA A 435 -12.96 -33.89 -30.44
C ALA A 435 -12.86 -32.83 -31.57
N ASN A 436 -11.65 -32.39 -31.87
CA ASN A 436 -11.35 -31.38 -32.90
C ASN A 436 -12.11 -30.04 -32.70
N SER A 437 -12.38 -29.69 -31.46
CA SER A 437 -13.02 -28.42 -31.11
C SER A 437 -12.06 -27.36 -30.56
N LEU A 438 -10.79 -27.72 -30.34
CA LEU A 438 -9.76 -26.77 -29.95
C LEU A 438 -9.51 -25.80 -31.08
N LYS A 439 -9.57 -24.49 -30.83
CA LYS A 439 -9.45 -23.50 -31.89
C LYS A 439 -8.73 -22.26 -31.42
N VAL A 440 -7.87 -21.74 -32.26
CA VAL A 440 -7.23 -20.43 -32.11
C VAL A 440 -8.00 -19.43 -32.96
N ASN A 441 -8.62 -18.46 -32.35
CA ASN A 441 -9.29 -17.36 -33.05
C ASN A 441 -8.29 -16.25 -33.41
N TYR A 442 -7.38 -15.96 -32.46
CA TYR A 442 -6.28 -15.02 -32.64
C TYR A 442 -5.15 -15.34 -31.65
N CYS A 443 -3.92 -15.31 -32.13
CA CYS A 443 -2.72 -15.41 -31.30
C CYS A 443 -1.50 -14.94 -32.10
N PRO A 444 -0.63 -14.06 -31.59
CA PRO A 444 0.58 -13.65 -32.25
C PRO A 444 1.48 -14.86 -32.63
N GLY A 445 1.98 -14.89 -33.84
CA GLY A 445 2.91 -15.93 -34.31
C GLY A 445 2.32 -17.34 -34.46
N VAL A 446 1.02 -17.52 -34.22
CA VAL A 446 0.33 -18.82 -34.33
C VAL A 446 -0.76 -18.75 -35.37
N SER A 447 -0.83 -19.79 -36.23
CA SER A 447 -1.90 -19.90 -37.23
C SER A 447 -3.26 -20.05 -36.57
N THR A 448 -4.24 -19.30 -37.06
CA THR A 448 -5.66 -19.40 -36.60
C THR A 448 -6.28 -20.70 -37.12
N GLY A 449 -7.44 -21.06 -36.55
CA GLY A 449 -8.21 -22.23 -36.96
C GLY A 449 -8.21 -23.36 -35.94
N VAL A 450 -8.80 -24.48 -36.36
CA VAL A 450 -8.94 -25.70 -35.54
C VAL A 450 -7.58 -26.33 -35.30
N LYS A 451 -7.37 -26.81 -34.09
CA LYS A 451 -6.19 -27.57 -33.63
C LYS A 451 -6.62 -28.98 -33.26
N THR A 452 -5.65 -29.90 -33.27
CA THR A 452 -5.94 -31.27 -32.88
C THR A 452 -6.01 -31.45 -31.37
N ASN A 453 -6.50 -32.61 -30.94
CA ASN A 453 -6.47 -32.97 -29.51
C ASN A 453 -5.21 -33.78 -29.16
N ALA A 454 -4.39 -34.13 -30.18
CA ALA A 454 -3.22 -35.00 -29.99
C ALA A 454 -2.08 -34.24 -29.28
N THR A 455 -1.25 -34.99 -28.60
CA THR A 455 -0.07 -34.45 -27.93
C THR A 455 1.09 -34.38 -28.90
N GLY A 456 1.74 -33.22 -29.00
CA GLY A 456 3.03 -33.08 -29.68
C GLY A 456 2.96 -32.82 -31.16
N ASP A 457 1.82 -32.48 -31.76
CA ASP A 457 1.65 -32.19 -33.17
C ASP A 457 1.40 -30.71 -33.50
N ASP A 458 0.68 -29.99 -32.60
CA ASP A 458 0.49 -28.54 -32.72
C ASP A 458 0.51 -27.86 -31.34
N ILE A 459 0.11 -26.59 -31.27
CA ILE A 459 0.18 -25.77 -30.04
C ILE A 459 -0.89 -26.12 -29.00
N ALA A 460 -1.87 -26.94 -29.33
CA ALA A 460 -2.97 -27.32 -28.46
C ALA A 460 -2.97 -28.84 -28.23
N GLU A 461 -3.45 -29.27 -27.10
CA GLU A 461 -3.63 -30.68 -26.80
C GLU A 461 -4.69 -30.91 -25.72
N TYR A 462 -5.20 -32.12 -25.62
CA TYR A 462 -6.05 -32.56 -24.52
C TYR A 462 -5.43 -33.73 -23.79
N ASN A 463 -5.04 -33.50 -22.57
CA ASN A 463 -4.61 -34.58 -21.67
C ASN A 463 -5.85 -35.28 -21.09
N GLN A 464 -6.17 -36.45 -21.62
CA GLN A 464 -7.37 -37.19 -21.24
C GLN A 464 -7.33 -37.70 -19.80
N SER A 465 -6.18 -38.10 -19.28
CA SER A 465 -6.04 -38.62 -17.90
C SER A 465 -6.22 -37.48 -16.87
N ALA A 466 -5.70 -36.31 -17.14
CA ALA A 466 -5.84 -35.13 -16.30
C ALA A 466 -7.11 -34.31 -16.62
N LYS A 467 -7.86 -34.67 -17.68
CA LYS A 467 -9.00 -33.91 -18.22
C LYS A 467 -8.66 -32.44 -18.46
N THR A 468 -7.48 -32.15 -18.97
CA THR A 468 -6.97 -30.79 -19.11
C THR A 468 -6.74 -30.44 -20.57
N VAL A 469 -7.37 -29.35 -21.02
CA VAL A 469 -7.07 -28.67 -22.29
C VAL A 469 -5.85 -27.78 -22.10
N ILE A 470 -4.92 -27.83 -23.00
CA ILE A 470 -3.68 -27.03 -22.96
C ILE A 470 -3.57 -26.26 -24.28
N PHE A 471 -3.27 -24.96 -24.18
CA PHE A 471 -2.85 -24.13 -25.30
C PHE A 471 -1.49 -23.51 -25.00
N ARG A 472 -0.56 -23.59 -25.94
CA ARG A 472 0.72 -22.90 -25.93
C ARG A 472 0.57 -21.63 -26.75
N ILE A 473 0.79 -20.50 -26.13
CA ILE A 473 0.36 -19.19 -26.60
C ILE A 473 1.58 -18.35 -27.00
N GLY A 474 1.43 -17.53 -28.03
CA GLY A 474 2.38 -16.47 -28.38
C GLY A 474 3.32 -16.81 -29.54
N ASN A 475 4.12 -15.83 -29.92
CA ASN A 475 5.16 -15.96 -30.93
C ASN A 475 6.10 -17.12 -30.59
N THR A 476 6.48 -17.90 -31.58
CA THR A 476 7.34 -19.10 -31.46
C THR A 476 6.75 -20.25 -30.61
N ALA A 477 5.46 -20.21 -30.26
CA ALA A 477 4.82 -21.36 -29.64
C ALA A 477 4.91 -22.61 -30.53
N SER A 478 5.17 -23.74 -29.90
CA SER A 478 5.37 -25.03 -30.57
C SER A 478 4.52 -26.12 -29.91
N ALA A 479 4.61 -27.32 -30.43
CA ALA A 479 3.93 -28.49 -29.85
C ALA A 479 4.35 -28.83 -28.41
N THR A 480 5.50 -28.34 -27.97
CA THR A 480 6.04 -28.66 -26.62
C THR A 480 6.22 -27.44 -25.72
N ASN A 481 6.42 -26.25 -26.31
CA ASN A 481 6.79 -25.05 -25.56
C ASN A 481 5.81 -23.90 -25.80
N GLY A 482 5.46 -23.19 -24.75
CA GLY A 482 4.80 -21.89 -24.86
C GLY A 482 5.69 -20.88 -25.56
N GLY A 483 5.09 -19.98 -26.32
CA GLY A 483 5.77 -18.87 -26.99
C GLY A 483 5.86 -17.63 -26.09
N PHE A 484 6.01 -16.46 -26.69
CA PHE A 484 6.03 -15.19 -25.96
C PHE A 484 4.97 -14.22 -26.49
N LEU A 485 4.48 -13.38 -25.56
CA LEU A 485 3.62 -12.23 -25.85
C LEU A 485 4.35 -10.94 -25.49
N GLU A 486 4.51 -10.06 -26.45
CA GLU A 486 5.04 -8.73 -26.22
C GLU A 486 4.06 -7.86 -25.42
N PRO A 487 4.51 -6.71 -24.88
CA PRO A 487 3.61 -5.73 -24.30
C PRO A 487 2.46 -5.35 -25.25
N ASN A 488 1.23 -5.41 -24.76
CA ASN A 488 -0.03 -5.21 -25.47
C ASN A 488 -0.49 -6.34 -26.40
N ASP A 489 0.30 -7.38 -26.61
CA ASP A 489 -0.16 -8.56 -27.31
C ASP A 489 -1.35 -9.21 -26.61
N SER A 490 -2.25 -9.78 -27.40
CA SER A 490 -3.43 -10.48 -26.93
C SER A 490 -3.64 -11.79 -27.68
N PHE A 491 -4.45 -12.67 -27.11
CA PHE A 491 -4.87 -13.90 -27.76
C PHE A 491 -6.35 -14.19 -27.47
N GLU A 492 -6.94 -15.01 -28.33
CA GLU A 492 -8.27 -15.59 -28.12
C GLU A 492 -8.27 -17.03 -28.58
N VAL A 493 -8.65 -17.95 -27.70
CA VAL A 493 -8.82 -19.38 -27.99
C VAL A 493 -10.20 -19.84 -27.53
N GLU A 494 -10.67 -20.93 -28.13
CA GLU A 494 -11.95 -21.52 -27.74
C GLU A 494 -11.91 -23.05 -27.87
N PHE A 495 -12.78 -23.70 -27.12
CA PHE A 495 -13.06 -25.14 -27.25
C PHE A 495 -14.50 -25.45 -26.86
N LYS A 496 -14.99 -26.62 -27.29
CA LYS A 496 -16.35 -27.07 -27.03
C LYS A 496 -16.34 -28.33 -26.18
N VAL A 497 -17.35 -28.39 -25.32
CA VAL A 497 -17.61 -29.55 -24.47
C VAL A 497 -19.07 -29.96 -24.59
N ILE A 498 -19.38 -31.23 -24.31
CA ILE A 498 -20.73 -31.71 -24.19
C ILE A 498 -21.02 -31.98 -22.70
N VAL A 499 -22.17 -31.53 -22.22
CA VAL A 499 -22.62 -31.77 -20.86
C VAL A 499 -23.04 -33.25 -20.71
N THR A 500 -22.47 -33.94 -19.71
CA THR A 500 -22.82 -35.34 -19.42
C THR A 500 -24.16 -35.43 -18.71
N ALA A 501 -24.73 -36.63 -18.67
CA ALA A 501 -25.89 -36.91 -17.83
C ALA A 501 -25.53 -36.68 -16.36
N PHE A 502 -26.42 -36.06 -15.61
CA PHE A 502 -26.33 -35.89 -14.16
C PHE A 502 -27.65 -36.31 -13.50
N GLU A 503 -27.57 -36.79 -12.25
CA GLU A 503 -28.77 -37.16 -11.51
C GLU A 503 -29.58 -35.92 -11.16
N ASN A 504 -30.90 -35.95 -11.44
CA ASN A 504 -31.82 -34.89 -11.11
C ASN A 504 -31.89 -34.67 -9.60
N GLY A 505 -31.53 -33.46 -9.14
CA GLY A 505 -31.70 -33.07 -7.73
C GLY A 505 -30.53 -32.28 -7.12
N LEU A 506 -29.38 -32.22 -7.76
CA LEU A 506 -28.23 -31.45 -7.28
C LEU A 506 -27.97 -30.29 -8.22
N ALA A 507 -28.50 -29.12 -7.89
CA ALA A 507 -28.27 -27.89 -8.66
C ALA A 507 -26.87 -27.29 -8.32
N TYR A 508 -25.81 -27.91 -8.80
CA TYR A 508 -24.47 -27.32 -8.74
C TYR A 508 -24.16 -26.62 -10.06
N PRO A 509 -23.54 -25.40 -10.04
CA PRO A 509 -23.05 -24.83 -11.27
C PRO A 509 -21.90 -25.67 -11.83
N ILE A 510 -21.76 -25.69 -13.13
CA ILE A 510 -20.52 -26.11 -13.78
C ILE A 510 -19.55 -24.95 -13.67
N ILE A 511 -18.58 -25.07 -12.80
CA ILE A 511 -17.50 -24.10 -12.62
C ILE A 511 -16.28 -24.63 -13.35
N ASN A 512 -15.79 -23.85 -14.30
CA ASN A 512 -14.61 -24.21 -15.06
C ASN A 512 -13.55 -23.12 -14.93
N ILE A 513 -12.35 -23.50 -14.44
CA ILE A 513 -11.24 -22.59 -14.14
C ILE A 513 -10.11 -22.85 -15.11
N ALA A 514 -9.63 -21.80 -15.75
CA ALA A 514 -8.41 -21.80 -16.54
C ALA A 514 -7.30 -21.09 -15.80
N ARG A 515 -6.09 -21.63 -15.89
CA ARG A 515 -4.87 -21.07 -15.32
C ARG A 515 -3.86 -20.83 -16.44
N LEU A 516 -3.34 -19.60 -16.52
CA LEU A 516 -2.24 -19.25 -17.41
C LEU A 516 -0.97 -19.09 -16.57
N VAL A 517 0.12 -19.67 -17.07
CA VAL A 517 1.46 -19.55 -16.50
C VAL A 517 2.39 -18.95 -17.54
N THR A 518 3.23 -18.04 -17.12
CA THR A 518 4.25 -17.41 -17.96
C THR A 518 5.49 -17.04 -17.15
N LEU A 519 6.60 -16.80 -17.82
CA LEU A 519 7.85 -16.35 -17.22
C LEU A 519 8.17 -14.92 -17.68
N SER A 520 8.77 -14.11 -16.81
CA SER A 520 9.43 -12.87 -17.25
C SER A 520 10.71 -13.15 -18.03
N ASP A 521 11.30 -12.10 -18.60
CA ASP A 521 12.63 -12.18 -19.22
C ASP A 521 13.72 -12.65 -18.23
N ALA A 522 13.51 -12.43 -16.94
CA ALA A 522 14.37 -12.91 -15.85
C ALA A 522 14.06 -14.34 -15.36
N GLY A 523 13.09 -15.03 -16.01
CA GLY A 523 12.69 -16.39 -15.62
C GLY A 523 11.77 -16.51 -14.40
N LYS A 524 11.25 -15.40 -13.88
CA LYS A 524 10.27 -15.40 -12.78
C LYS A 524 8.89 -15.79 -13.29
N GLU A 525 8.23 -16.71 -12.57
CA GLU A 525 6.88 -17.17 -12.90
C GLU A 525 5.80 -16.15 -12.53
N PHE A 526 4.82 -15.99 -13.40
CA PHE A 526 3.59 -15.24 -13.21
C PHE A 526 2.40 -16.12 -13.55
N VAL A 527 1.33 -15.98 -12.79
CA VAL A 527 0.10 -16.76 -12.93
C VAL A 527 -1.09 -15.84 -12.96
N ASP A 528 -2.05 -16.13 -13.82
CA ASP A 528 -3.39 -15.53 -13.78
C ASP A 528 -4.45 -16.60 -13.99
N GLU A 529 -5.63 -16.43 -13.40
CA GLU A 529 -6.73 -17.40 -13.45
C GLU A 529 -8.04 -16.74 -13.88
N ALA A 530 -8.83 -17.48 -14.62
CA ALA A 530 -10.16 -17.03 -15.03
C ALA A 530 -11.18 -18.14 -14.90
N THR A 531 -12.36 -17.79 -14.41
CA THR A 531 -13.46 -18.72 -14.12
C THR A 531 -14.67 -18.42 -15.01
N ALA A 532 -15.26 -19.45 -15.57
CA ALA A 532 -16.58 -19.40 -16.17
C ALA A 532 -17.55 -20.28 -15.42
N VAL A 533 -18.77 -19.80 -15.23
CA VAL A 533 -19.83 -20.48 -14.48
C VAL A 533 -21.07 -20.57 -15.35
N ILE A 534 -21.65 -21.76 -15.45
CA ILE A 534 -22.97 -21.96 -16.04
C ILE A 534 -23.81 -22.82 -15.09
N TYR A 535 -25.10 -22.50 -14.98
CA TYR A 535 -25.97 -23.18 -14.01
C TYR A 535 -26.65 -24.39 -14.63
N LEU A 536 -26.89 -25.42 -13.82
CA LEU A 536 -27.77 -26.51 -14.22
C LEU A 536 -29.25 -26.09 -14.11
N PRO A 537 -30.19 -26.71 -14.85
CA PRO A 537 -31.60 -26.44 -14.71
C PRO A 537 -32.05 -26.68 -13.27
N VAL A 538 -32.76 -25.71 -12.70
CA VAL A 538 -33.28 -25.84 -11.34
C VAL A 538 -34.44 -26.83 -11.37
N PRO A 539 -34.41 -27.92 -10.57
CA PRO A 539 -35.59 -28.75 -10.38
C PRO A 539 -36.73 -27.88 -9.82
N GLN A 540 -37.93 -28.01 -10.38
CA GLN A 540 -39.07 -27.14 -10.10
C GLN A 540 -39.62 -27.13 -8.66
N VAL A 541 -39.01 -27.81 -7.70
CA VAL A 541 -39.45 -27.76 -6.30
C VAL A 541 -38.28 -27.95 -5.34
N ILE A 542 -37.65 -26.87 -4.92
CA ILE A 542 -36.96 -26.88 -3.62
C ILE A 542 -37.79 -25.99 -2.69
N SER A 543 -38.45 -26.60 -1.71
CA SER A 543 -39.13 -25.88 -0.63
C SER A 543 -38.06 -25.13 0.18
N ASP A 544 -38.22 -23.81 0.38
CA ASP A 544 -37.34 -22.93 1.15
C ASP A 544 -37.05 -23.39 2.59
N LYS A 545 -37.76 -24.43 3.04
CA LYS A 545 -37.69 -24.97 4.41
C LYS A 545 -36.44 -25.79 4.72
N ASN A 546 -35.62 -26.14 3.73
CA ASN A 546 -34.49 -27.06 3.92
C ASN A 546 -33.13 -26.55 3.47
N ILE A 547 -32.93 -25.22 3.42
CA ILE A 547 -31.60 -24.68 3.13
C ILE A 547 -30.72 -24.84 4.37
N TYR A 548 -29.78 -25.78 4.31
CA TYR A 548 -28.74 -25.91 5.32
C TYR A 548 -27.68 -24.84 5.11
N VAL A 549 -27.50 -23.99 6.12
CA VAL A 549 -26.44 -22.98 6.17
C VAL A 549 -25.44 -23.42 7.24
N PRO A 550 -24.19 -23.75 6.87
CA PRO A 550 -23.18 -24.15 7.85
C PRO A 550 -22.96 -23.04 8.89
N ASN A 551 -22.84 -23.43 10.15
CA ASN A 551 -22.69 -22.51 11.27
C ASN A 551 -21.22 -22.26 11.66
N ALA A 552 -20.26 -22.91 11.00
CA ALA A 552 -18.82 -22.69 11.20
C ALA A 552 -18.01 -23.05 9.95
N PHE A 553 -16.82 -22.50 9.82
CA PHE A 553 -15.78 -22.89 8.85
C PHE A 553 -14.40 -22.53 9.39
N THR A 554 -13.34 -23.10 8.78
CA THR A 554 -11.96 -23.04 9.30
C THR A 554 -11.00 -22.51 8.24
N PRO A 555 -10.94 -21.18 8.01
CA PRO A 555 -10.03 -20.58 7.03
C PRO A 555 -8.59 -20.56 7.56
N ASN A 556 -7.89 -21.70 7.49
CA ASN A 556 -6.51 -21.91 7.96
C ASN A 556 -5.55 -22.32 6.82
N ASP A 557 -6.02 -22.22 5.57
CA ASP A 557 -5.26 -22.51 4.34
C ASP A 557 -4.80 -24.00 4.22
N ASP A 558 -5.53 -24.95 4.86
CA ASP A 558 -5.27 -26.40 4.77
C ASP A 558 -6.06 -27.10 3.64
N ASN A 559 -6.84 -26.34 2.87
CA ASN A 559 -7.78 -26.77 1.82
C ASN A 559 -9.04 -27.52 2.33
N LEU A 560 -9.27 -27.54 3.64
CA LEU A 560 -10.47 -28.15 4.24
C LEU A 560 -11.29 -27.06 4.93
N ASN A 561 -12.49 -26.80 4.41
CA ASN A 561 -13.41 -25.78 4.93
C ASN A 561 -12.83 -24.36 5.05
N ASP A 562 -11.84 -24.02 4.24
CA ASP A 562 -11.27 -22.66 4.17
C ASP A 562 -12.27 -21.59 3.73
N ASN A 563 -13.36 -22.02 3.11
CA ASN A 563 -14.41 -21.12 2.65
C ASN A 563 -15.76 -21.54 3.25
N TRP A 564 -16.56 -20.54 3.61
CA TRP A 564 -17.94 -20.76 4.07
C TRP A 564 -18.81 -21.16 2.89
N LYS A 565 -19.04 -22.46 2.73
CA LYS A 565 -19.76 -23.07 1.61
C LYS A 565 -21.22 -23.29 1.98
N ILE A 566 -22.15 -22.71 1.19
CA ILE A 566 -23.60 -22.92 1.33
C ILE A 566 -24.11 -23.54 0.02
N PRO A 567 -24.03 -24.87 -0.11
CA PRO A 567 -24.28 -25.55 -1.39
C PRO A 567 -25.66 -25.26 -1.99
N ALA A 568 -26.68 -25.11 -1.15
CA ALA A 568 -28.04 -24.86 -1.62
C ALA A 568 -28.24 -23.52 -2.33
N LEU A 569 -27.36 -22.52 -2.10
CA LEU A 569 -27.46 -21.20 -2.74
C LEU A 569 -27.18 -21.24 -4.24
N VAL A 570 -26.59 -22.29 -4.72
CA VAL A 570 -26.40 -22.53 -6.15
C VAL A 570 -27.72 -22.54 -6.90
N ALA A 571 -28.79 -23.00 -6.27
CA ALA A 571 -30.15 -22.97 -6.84
C ALA A 571 -30.76 -21.55 -6.90
N TYR A 572 -30.09 -20.56 -6.32
CA TYR A 572 -30.58 -19.18 -6.21
C TYR A 572 -29.59 -18.18 -6.80
N PRO A 573 -29.46 -18.09 -8.14
CA PRO A 573 -28.43 -17.29 -8.80
C PRO A 573 -28.57 -15.78 -8.59
N LEU A 574 -29.68 -15.32 -8.04
CA LEU A 574 -29.92 -13.94 -7.67
C LEU A 574 -29.77 -13.68 -6.17
N ALA A 575 -29.50 -14.73 -5.37
CA ALA A 575 -29.38 -14.59 -3.93
C ALA A 575 -28.31 -13.57 -3.54
N GLU A 576 -28.59 -12.81 -2.51
CA GLU A 576 -27.64 -11.89 -1.90
C GLU A 576 -27.23 -12.40 -0.55
N VAL A 577 -25.92 -12.61 -0.34
CA VAL A 577 -25.33 -13.05 0.92
C VAL A 577 -24.56 -11.88 1.53
N LYS A 578 -24.86 -11.56 2.79
CA LYS A 578 -24.19 -10.52 3.56
C LYS A 578 -23.73 -11.10 4.89
N VAL A 579 -22.50 -10.80 5.29
CA VAL A 579 -21.95 -11.18 6.59
C VAL A 579 -21.50 -9.93 7.32
N TYR A 580 -21.75 -9.87 8.62
CA TYR A 580 -21.45 -8.73 9.48
C TYR A 580 -20.66 -9.18 10.71
N ASN A 581 -19.70 -8.38 11.11
CA ASN A 581 -18.97 -8.57 12.37
C ASN A 581 -19.82 -8.13 13.58
N ARG A 582 -19.28 -8.31 14.79
CA ARG A 582 -19.96 -7.95 16.07
C ARG A 582 -20.29 -6.46 16.20
N TYR A 583 -19.68 -5.61 15.38
CA TYR A 583 -19.93 -4.16 15.38
C TYR A 583 -20.98 -3.74 14.33
N GLY A 584 -21.59 -4.72 13.62
CA GLY A 584 -22.56 -4.45 12.56
C GLY A 584 -21.93 -4.02 11.24
N GLN A 585 -20.61 -4.02 11.11
CA GLN A 585 -19.93 -3.72 9.86
C GLN A 585 -20.06 -4.91 8.90
N MET A 586 -20.44 -4.66 7.66
CA MET A 586 -20.52 -5.67 6.62
C MET A 586 -19.09 -6.05 6.16
N VAL A 587 -18.69 -7.29 6.42
CA VAL A 587 -17.36 -7.83 6.09
C VAL A 587 -17.36 -8.69 4.83
N PHE A 588 -18.53 -9.13 4.37
CA PHE A 588 -18.67 -9.86 3.12
C PHE A 588 -20.00 -9.55 2.45
N TYR A 589 -19.97 -9.41 1.12
CA TYR A 589 -21.13 -9.33 0.25
C TYR A 589 -20.87 -10.08 -1.05
N ASN A 590 -21.83 -10.89 -1.47
CA ASN A 590 -21.80 -11.50 -2.79
C ASN A 590 -23.23 -11.68 -3.33
N LYS A 591 -23.40 -11.45 -4.62
CA LYS A 591 -24.63 -11.72 -5.35
C LYS A 591 -24.46 -12.98 -6.20
N GLY A 592 -25.43 -13.89 -6.15
CA GLY A 592 -25.36 -15.18 -6.83
C GLY A 592 -24.42 -16.18 -6.17
N TYR A 593 -23.79 -15.81 -5.07
CA TYR A 593 -22.86 -16.63 -4.28
C TYR A 593 -21.77 -17.32 -5.10
N THR A 594 -21.31 -16.65 -6.15
CA THR A 594 -20.24 -17.13 -7.03
C THR A 594 -18.85 -17.12 -6.36
N ARG A 595 -18.71 -16.35 -5.28
CA ARG A 595 -17.56 -16.33 -4.39
C ARG A 595 -18.01 -16.65 -2.97
N GLN A 596 -17.36 -17.58 -2.34
CA GLN A 596 -17.58 -17.93 -0.94
C GLN A 596 -16.75 -17.02 -0.03
N TRP A 597 -17.20 -16.84 1.21
CA TRP A 597 -16.44 -16.05 2.18
C TRP A 597 -15.27 -16.88 2.73
N ASP A 598 -14.06 -16.35 2.62
CA ASP A 598 -12.79 -16.94 3.03
C ASP A 598 -12.32 -16.44 4.42
N GLY A 599 -13.22 -15.80 5.20
CA GLY A 599 -12.85 -15.24 6.50
C GLY A 599 -11.98 -14.00 6.42
N ARG A 600 -11.94 -13.30 5.27
CA ARG A 600 -11.18 -12.06 5.07
C ARG A 600 -12.11 -10.90 4.72
N PHE A 601 -11.70 -9.71 5.14
CA PHE A 601 -12.31 -8.44 4.74
C PHE A 601 -11.25 -7.51 4.19
N LYS A 602 -11.41 -7.05 2.95
CA LYS A 602 -10.42 -6.21 2.22
C LYS A 602 -9.00 -6.82 2.21
N GLY A 603 -8.92 -8.16 2.12
CA GLY A 603 -7.65 -8.89 2.10
C GLY A 603 -7.06 -9.16 3.50
N LEU A 604 -7.58 -8.55 4.54
CA LEU A 604 -7.14 -8.78 5.92
C LEU A 604 -7.95 -9.92 6.56
N ILE A 605 -7.26 -10.71 7.37
CA ILE A 605 -7.85 -11.82 8.11
C ILE A 605 -8.79 -11.26 9.20
N GLU A 606 -10.06 -11.67 9.17
CA GLU A 606 -11.02 -11.33 10.21
C GLU A 606 -10.75 -12.13 11.50
N PRO A 607 -10.99 -11.57 12.70
CA PRO A 607 -10.78 -12.26 13.97
C PRO A 607 -11.61 -13.54 14.09
N ILE A 608 -11.08 -14.52 14.84
CA ILE A 608 -11.85 -15.69 15.28
C ILE A 608 -13.07 -15.23 16.07
N GLY A 609 -14.22 -15.80 15.78
CA GLY A 609 -15.44 -15.43 16.49
C GLY A 609 -16.72 -15.62 15.70
N VAL A 610 -17.79 -15.07 16.26
CA VAL A 610 -19.15 -15.17 15.71
C VAL A 610 -19.44 -13.97 14.81
N TYR A 611 -19.93 -14.26 13.61
CA TYR A 611 -20.40 -13.30 12.63
C TYR A 611 -21.89 -13.55 12.36
N THR A 612 -22.65 -12.49 12.11
CA THR A 612 -24.05 -12.62 11.72
C THR A 612 -24.18 -12.59 10.21
N TYR A 613 -25.12 -13.36 9.66
CA TYR A 613 -25.39 -13.32 8.24
C TYR A 613 -26.85 -13.01 7.93
N SER A 614 -27.10 -12.46 6.74
CA SER A 614 -28.41 -12.42 6.12
C SER A 614 -28.31 -12.88 4.67
N ILE A 615 -29.23 -13.77 4.28
CA ILE A 615 -29.31 -14.31 2.93
C ILE A 615 -30.72 -14.00 2.39
N ASP A 616 -30.77 -13.26 1.28
CA ASP A 616 -31.97 -12.97 0.51
C ASP A 616 -31.96 -13.85 -0.74
N LEU A 617 -32.85 -14.79 -0.84
CA LEU A 617 -32.93 -15.73 -1.96
C LEU A 617 -33.49 -15.08 -3.24
N LYS A 618 -34.07 -13.88 -3.16
CA LYS A 618 -34.72 -13.16 -4.26
C LYS A 618 -35.86 -13.94 -4.93
N ASN A 619 -36.48 -14.82 -4.19
CA ASN A 619 -37.63 -15.65 -4.63
C ASN A 619 -38.94 -15.29 -3.91
N GLY A 620 -38.97 -14.18 -3.15
CA GLY A 620 -40.11 -13.74 -2.35
C GLY A 620 -40.19 -14.39 -0.95
N ALA A 621 -39.28 -15.29 -0.60
CA ALA A 621 -39.20 -15.89 0.73
C ALA A 621 -38.64 -14.91 1.77
N LYS A 622 -38.83 -15.25 3.06
CA LYS A 622 -38.23 -14.49 4.16
C LYS A 622 -36.70 -14.61 4.14
N LEU A 623 -36.02 -13.53 4.55
CA LEU A 623 -34.57 -13.55 4.74
C LEU A 623 -34.12 -14.66 5.69
N LEU A 624 -33.17 -15.49 5.25
CA LEU A 624 -32.47 -16.40 6.14
C LEU A 624 -31.47 -15.59 6.97
N ARG A 625 -31.51 -15.74 8.27
CA ARG A 625 -30.62 -15.06 9.21
C ARG A 625 -30.07 -16.05 10.21
N GLY A 626 -28.84 -15.84 10.62
CA GLY A 626 -28.17 -16.69 11.59
C GLY A 626 -26.77 -16.23 11.88
N THR A 627 -25.99 -17.13 12.44
CA THR A 627 -24.60 -16.89 12.78
C THR A 627 -23.69 -17.92 12.13
N VAL A 628 -22.48 -17.50 11.81
CA VAL A 628 -21.38 -18.36 11.37
C VAL A 628 -20.16 -18.06 12.22
N VAL A 629 -19.45 -19.12 12.63
CA VAL A 629 -18.25 -19.02 13.45
C VAL A 629 -17.02 -19.19 12.57
N VAL A 630 -16.10 -18.25 12.65
CA VAL A 630 -14.76 -18.39 12.10
C VAL A 630 -13.89 -19.05 13.17
N ILE A 631 -13.31 -20.19 12.85
CA ILE A 631 -12.41 -20.98 13.70
C ILE A 631 -11.07 -21.08 12.94
N ARG A 632 -9.95 -21.09 13.65
CA ARG A 632 -8.61 -21.32 13.07
C ARG A 632 -7.78 -22.18 13.99
#